data_d75df2838ff5702da76481bd56379c27
#
_entry.id   d75df2838ff5702da76481bd56379c27
#
_cell.length_a   1.000
_cell.length_b   1.000
_cell.length_c   1.000
_cell.angle_alpha   90.00
_cell.angle_beta   90.00
_cell.angle_gamma   90.00
#
_symmetry.space_group_name_H-M   'P 1'
#
loop_
_entity.id
_entity.type
_entity.pdbx_description
1 polymer ?
#
loop_
_entity_poly.entity_id
_entity_poly.type
_entity_poly.pdbx_seq_one_letter_code
_entity_poly.pdbx_strand_id
1 'polypeptide(L)'
;MANDLRMEVILQAIDRATRPIRAVMQGSVGLGRALKESRDQLKQLQATQNDVSSWQRLRAISANTGTALQGARDRVKELGRQMAATGAPTKQMTADMQDAIRAATTLKKQHQEQQSELQGLRSKLSAAGISTRNLVQGERELRDRIASTNQQISEQTQRMQRLAAQSKRLANARA
;
A
#
# COMPACT_ATOMS: atom_id res chain seq x y z
N MET A 1 -7.08 -9.38 -7.19
CA MET A 1 -6.35 -10.01 -8.32
C MET A 1 -6.82 -9.52 -9.69
N ALA A 2 -8.11 -9.49 -10.03
CA ALA A 2 -8.57 -9.03 -11.36
C ALA A 2 -8.35 -7.53 -11.66
N ASN A 3 -8.31 -6.66 -10.64
CA ASN A 3 -8.07 -5.22 -10.81
C ASN A 3 -6.59 -4.87 -11.02
N ASP A 4 -5.66 -5.64 -10.43
CA ASP A 4 -4.22 -5.43 -10.62
C ASP A 4 -3.79 -5.80 -12.04
N LEU A 5 -4.32 -6.91 -12.58
CA LEU A 5 -4.08 -7.34 -13.96
C LEU A 5 -4.61 -6.33 -15.00
N ARG A 6 -5.78 -5.70 -14.76
CA ARG A 6 -6.30 -4.65 -15.64
C ARG A 6 -5.42 -3.39 -15.63
N MET A 7 -4.87 -3.04 -14.48
CA MET A 7 -4.03 -1.86 -14.33
C MET A 7 -2.65 -2.07 -14.97
N GLU A 8 -2.08 -3.26 -14.83
CA GLU A 8 -0.83 -3.65 -15.48
C GLU A 8 -0.94 -3.71 -17.00
N VAL A 9 -2.07 -4.23 -17.52
CA VAL A 9 -2.38 -4.25 -18.96
C VAL A 9 -2.53 -2.84 -19.51
N ILE A 10 -3.17 -1.91 -18.80
CA ILE A 10 -3.32 -0.51 -19.20
C ILE A 10 -1.94 0.19 -19.22
N LEU A 11 -1.09 -0.03 -18.23
CA LEU A 11 0.27 0.52 -18.18
C LEU A 11 1.16 -0.03 -19.30
N GLN A 12 1.10 -1.34 -19.58
CA GLN A 12 1.84 -1.96 -20.70
C GLN A 12 1.33 -1.50 -22.07
N ALA A 13 0.01 -1.33 -22.24
CA ALA A 13 -0.57 -0.80 -23.47
C ALA A 13 -0.14 0.67 -23.69
N ILE A 14 -0.06 1.46 -22.63
CA ILE A 14 0.45 2.84 -22.64
C ILE A 14 1.93 2.85 -23.05
N ASP A 15 2.77 1.96 -22.52
CA ASP A 15 4.19 1.89 -22.87
C ASP A 15 4.45 1.46 -24.31
N ARG A 16 3.67 0.53 -24.84
CA ARG A 16 3.73 0.14 -26.26
C ARG A 16 3.27 1.25 -27.21
N ALA A 17 2.25 2.02 -26.83
CA ALA A 17 1.73 3.15 -27.61
C ALA A 17 2.67 4.37 -27.58
N THR A 18 3.52 4.52 -26.57
CA THR A 18 4.42 5.67 -26.43
C THR A 18 5.72 5.56 -27.24
N ARG A 19 6.12 4.37 -27.69
CA ARG A 19 7.32 4.22 -28.55
C ARG A 19 7.23 4.94 -29.89
N PRO A 20 6.14 4.88 -30.68
CA PRO A 20 6.00 5.68 -31.91
C PRO A 20 5.76 7.17 -31.63
N ILE A 21 5.28 7.55 -30.46
CA ILE A 21 4.88 8.91 -30.08
C ILE A 21 6.11 9.79 -29.80
N ARG A 22 7.29 9.24 -29.50
CA ARG A 22 8.52 10.02 -29.30
C ARG A 22 8.85 10.94 -30.48
N ALA A 23 8.56 10.53 -31.71
CA ALA A 23 8.79 11.31 -32.92
C ALA A 23 7.79 12.51 -33.05
N VAL A 24 6.60 12.40 -32.46
CA VAL A 24 5.54 13.44 -32.49
C VAL A 24 5.59 14.35 -31.26
N MET A 25 6.25 13.92 -30.17
CA MET A 25 6.38 14.71 -28.94
C MET A 25 7.14 16.04 -29.15
N GLN A 26 7.95 16.18 -30.20
CA GLN A 26 8.62 17.44 -30.51
C GLN A 26 7.62 18.56 -30.93
N GLY A 27 6.42 18.19 -31.40
CA GLY A 27 5.39 19.16 -31.79
C GLY A 27 4.30 19.45 -30.73
N SER A 28 4.22 18.69 -29.63
CA SER A 28 3.16 18.87 -28.62
C SER A 28 3.68 18.71 -27.17
N VAL A 29 4.64 19.57 -26.81
CA VAL A 29 5.30 19.61 -25.48
C VAL A 29 4.28 19.66 -24.32
N GLY A 30 3.15 20.35 -24.50
CA GLY A 30 2.11 20.47 -23.47
C GLY A 30 1.39 19.16 -23.17
N LEU A 31 1.04 18.37 -24.20
CA LEU A 31 0.32 17.11 -24.04
C LEU A 31 1.22 16.02 -23.46
N GLY A 32 2.51 16.00 -23.85
CA GLY A 32 3.50 15.09 -23.26
C GLY A 32 3.73 15.34 -21.77
N ARG A 33 3.75 16.62 -21.37
CA ARG A 33 3.86 17.01 -19.96
C ARG A 33 2.62 16.57 -19.18
N ALA A 34 1.42 16.87 -19.67
CA ALA A 34 0.17 16.48 -19.03
C ALA A 34 0.04 14.95 -18.87
N LEU A 35 0.47 14.19 -19.87
CA LEU A 35 0.49 12.71 -19.77
C LEU A 35 1.48 12.21 -18.71
N LYS A 36 2.65 12.83 -18.62
CA LYS A 36 3.63 12.50 -17.57
C LYS A 36 3.06 12.81 -16.19
N GLU A 37 2.47 13.98 -15.99
CA GLU A 37 1.86 14.37 -14.72
C GLU A 37 0.74 13.42 -14.31
N SER A 38 -0.15 13.04 -15.25
CA SER A 38 -1.21 12.06 -14.97
C SER A 38 -0.66 10.69 -14.59
N ARG A 39 0.44 10.24 -15.21
CA ARG A 39 1.12 8.97 -14.85
C ARG A 39 1.76 9.04 -13.47
N ASP A 40 2.43 10.14 -13.15
CA ASP A 40 3.05 10.35 -11.85
C ASP A 40 1.98 10.38 -10.75
N GLN A 41 0.84 11.04 -11.02
CA GLN A 41 -0.32 11.04 -10.13
C GLN A 41 -0.89 9.63 -9.94
N LEU A 42 -1.07 8.86 -11.02
CA LEU A 42 -1.55 7.47 -10.93
C LEU A 42 -0.63 6.62 -10.05
N LYS A 43 0.69 6.76 -10.23
CA LYS A 43 1.69 6.05 -9.43
C LYS A 43 1.59 6.38 -7.93
N GLN A 44 1.36 7.66 -7.61
CA GLN A 44 1.14 8.09 -6.23
C GLN A 44 -0.16 7.51 -5.64
N LEU A 45 -1.25 7.52 -6.41
CA LEU A 45 -2.53 6.94 -5.97
C LEU A 45 -2.41 5.42 -5.74
N GLN A 46 -1.65 4.70 -6.58
CA GLN A 46 -1.37 3.28 -6.40
C GLN A 46 -0.54 3.02 -5.14
N ALA A 47 0.48 3.83 -4.89
CA ALA A 47 1.27 3.74 -3.64
C ALA A 47 0.38 3.94 -2.41
N THR A 48 -0.53 4.91 -2.46
CA THR A 48 -1.51 5.16 -1.39
C THR A 48 -2.46 3.96 -1.19
N GLN A 49 -2.90 3.31 -2.27
CA GLN A 49 -3.72 2.09 -2.19
C GLN A 49 -2.98 0.94 -1.52
N ASN A 50 -1.69 0.77 -1.81
CA ASN A 50 -0.84 -0.21 -1.16
C ASN A 50 -0.66 0.11 0.33
N ASP A 51 -0.50 1.38 0.70
CA ASP A 51 -0.41 1.81 2.09
C ASP A 51 -1.72 1.52 2.86
N VAL A 52 -2.89 1.72 2.23
CA VAL A 52 -4.19 1.34 2.81
C VAL A 52 -4.26 -0.17 3.09
N SER A 53 -3.91 -0.99 2.09
CA SER A 53 -3.91 -2.45 2.24
C SER A 53 -2.91 -2.93 3.30
N SER A 54 -1.75 -2.28 3.38
CA SER A 54 -0.72 -2.58 4.38
C SER A 54 -1.20 -2.21 5.78
N TRP A 55 -1.84 -1.05 5.93
CA TRP A 55 -2.40 -0.61 7.21
C TRP A 55 -3.50 -1.56 7.71
N GLN A 56 -4.41 -2.02 6.84
CA GLN A 56 -5.46 -2.97 7.21
C GLN A 56 -4.88 -4.29 7.68
N ARG A 57 -3.91 -4.85 6.93
CA ARG A 57 -3.23 -6.10 7.30
C ARG A 57 -2.47 -5.97 8.61
N LEU A 58 -1.68 -4.92 8.74
CA LEU A 58 -0.88 -4.70 9.94
C LEU A 58 -1.74 -4.44 11.17
N ARG A 59 -2.88 -3.75 11.03
CA ARG A 59 -3.86 -3.58 12.11
C ARG A 59 -4.40 -4.91 12.61
N ALA A 60 -4.76 -5.83 11.70
CA ALA A 60 -5.24 -7.16 12.06
C ALA A 60 -4.14 -7.98 12.76
N ILE A 61 -2.92 -7.96 12.21
CA ILE A 61 -1.76 -8.65 12.80
C ILE A 61 -1.46 -8.08 14.20
N SER A 62 -1.45 -6.77 14.35
CA SER A 62 -1.18 -6.10 15.65
C SER A 62 -2.25 -6.42 16.70
N ALA A 63 -3.52 -6.53 16.31
CA ALA A 63 -4.59 -6.97 17.19
C ALA A 63 -4.37 -8.40 17.69
N ASN A 64 -4.01 -9.32 16.77
CA ASN A 64 -3.70 -10.71 17.13
C ASN A 64 -2.47 -10.81 18.03
N THR A 65 -1.41 -10.04 17.73
CA THR A 65 -0.21 -9.98 18.58
C THR A 65 -0.53 -9.41 19.96
N GLY A 66 -1.41 -8.41 20.05
CA GLY A 66 -1.90 -7.87 21.32
C GLY A 66 -2.64 -8.91 22.17
N THR A 67 -3.50 -9.70 21.55
CA THR A 67 -4.20 -10.81 22.22
C THR A 67 -3.21 -11.89 22.70
N ALA A 68 -2.27 -12.29 21.84
CA ALA A 68 -1.22 -13.26 22.20
C ALA A 68 -0.33 -12.73 23.35
N LEU A 69 0.03 -11.46 23.34
CA LEU A 69 0.79 -10.82 24.41
C LEU A 69 0.02 -10.85 25.74
N GLN A 70 -1.28 -10.57 25.70
CA GLN A 70 -2.10 -10.65 26.91
C GLN A 70 -2.14 -12.08 27.45
N GLY A 71 -2.35 -13.08 26.60
CA GLY A 71 -2.30 -14.50 27.00
C GLY A 71 -0.95 -14.92 27.57
N ALA A 72 0.17 -14.46 26.97
CA ALA A 72 1.50 -14.72 27.50
C ALA A 72 1.73 -14.08 28.88
N ARG A 73 1.25 -12.87 29.10
CA ARG A 73 1.30 -12.20 30.41
C ARG A 73 0.47 -12.92 31.47
N ASP A 74 -0.71 -13.41 31.09
CA ASP A 74 -1.56 -14.14 32.00
C ASP A 74 -0.93 -15.49 32.35
N ARG A 75 -0.25 -16.15 31.41
CA ARG A 75 0.56 -17.35 31.68
C ARG A 75 1.67 -17.09 32.68
N VAL A 76 2.42 -15.98 32.52
CA VAL A 76 3.47 -15.60 33.49
C VAL A 76 2.90 -15.38 34.89
N LYS A 77 1.73 -14.69 34.98
CA LYS A 77 1.06 -14.46 36.27
C LYS A 77 0.62 -15.78 36.92
N GLU A 78 0.06 -16.68 36.13
CA GLU A 78 -0.43 -17.98 36.63
C GLU A 78 0.73 -18.84 37.11
N LEU A 79 1.80 -18.96 36.33
CA LEU A 79 3.00 -19.66 36.76
C LEU A 79 3.62 -19.06 38.04
N GLY A 80 3.61 -17.72 38.17
CA GLY A 80 4.03 -17.05 39.38
C GLY A 80 3.21 -17.39 40.60
N ARG A 81 1.88 -17.49 40.46
CA ARG A 81 0.97 -17.94 41.54
C ARG A 81 1.24 -19.38 41.93
N GLN A 82 1.41 -20.29 40.95
CA GLN A 82 1.70 -21.70 41.18
C GLN A 82 3.04 -21.89 41.92
N MET A 83 4.09 -21.13 41.50
CA MET A 83 5.37 -21.17 42.19
C MET A 83 5.29 -20.68 43.61
N ALA A 84 4.54 -19.60 43.85
CA ALA A 84 4.34 -19.08 45.23
C ALA A 84 3.56 -20.04 46.13
N ALA A 85 2.57 -20.75 45.57
CA ALA A 85 1.77 -21.71 46.32
C ALA A 85 2.53 -22.99 46.68
N THR A 86 3.54 -23.37 45.89
CA THR A 86 4.32 -24.61 46.08
C THR A 86 5.39 -24.48 47.16
N GLY A 87 5.78 -23.27 47.56
CA GLY A 87 6.81 -23.00 48.57
C GLY A 87 8.25 -23.33 48.13
N ALA A 88 8.47 -24.38 47.33
CA ALA A 88 9.74 -24.75 46.71
C ALA A 88 9.54 -25.07 45.22
N PRO A 89 9.78 -24.09 44.30
CA PRO A 89 9.61 -24.29 42.87
C PRO A 89 10.52 -25.41 42.33
N THR A 90 9.95 -26.29 41.50
CA THR A 90 10.72 -27.31 40.81
C THR A 90 11.57 -26.70 39.68
N LYS A 91 12.61 -27.44 39.22
CA LYS A 91 13.40 -27.00 38.04
C LYS A 91 12.53 -26.83 36.81
N GLN A 92 11.51 -27.67 36.63
CA GLN A 92 10.56 -27.58 35.51
C GLN A 92 9.75 -26.28 35.60
N MET A 93 9.18 -25.97 36.76
CA MET A 93 8.41 -24.73 36.94
C MET A 93 9.27 -23.48 36.67
N THR A 94 10.54 -23.52 37.06
CA THR A 94 11.48 -22.41 36.78
C THR A 94 11.75 -22.29 35.26
N ALA A 95 11.93 -23.39 34.56
CA ALA A 95 12.11 -23.40 33.11
C ALA A 95 10.86 -22.88 32.37
N ASP A 96 9.66 -23.37 32.74
CA ASP A 96 8.39 -22.94 32.17
C ASP A 96 8.14 -21.44 32.37
N MET A 97 8.48 -20.91 33.55
CA MET A 97 8.40 -19.48 33.83
C MET A 97 9.35 -18.66 32.97
N GLN A 98 10.60 -19.10 32.80
CA GLN A 98 11.57 -18.41 31.94
C GLN A 98 11.12 -18.40 30.47
N ASP A 99 10.56 -19.50 29.99
CA ASP A 99 10.03 -19.62 28.64
C ASP A 99 8.82 -18.69 28.43
N ALA A 100 7.91 -18.64 29.40
CA ALA A 100 6.77 -17.73 29.36
C ALA A 100 7.18 -16.26 29.37
N ILE A 101 8.20 -15.89 30.17
CA ILE A 101 8.75 -14.53 30.20
C ILE A 101 9.40 -14.19 28.86
N ARG A 102 10.18 -15.10 28.26
CA ARG A 102 10.80 -14.90 26.95
C ARG A 102 9.72 -14.68 25.86
N ALA A 103 8.69 -15.51 25.85
CA ALA A 103 7.58 -15.38 24.91
C ALA A 103 6.85 -14.04 25.07
N ALA A 104 6.53 -13.63 26.30
CA ALA A 104 5.89 -12.35 26.58
C ALA A 104 6.78 -11.15 26.16
N THR A 105 8.08 -11.25 26.37
CA THR A 105 9.04 -10.19 25.98
C THR A 105 9.13 -10.07 24.46
N THR A 106 9.20 -11.17 23.75
CA THR A 106 9.24 -11.19 22.27
C THR A 106 7.95 -10.60 21.69
N LEU A 107 6.79 -11.05 22.18
CA LEU A 107 5.50 -10.51 21.74
C LEU A 107 5.33 -9.03 22.05
N LYS A 108 5.82 -8.56 23.21
CA LYS A 108 5.82 -7.14 23.55
C LYS A 108 6.62 -6.32 22.54
N LYS A 109 7.83 -6.77 22.19
CA LYS A 109 8.69 -6.10 21.20
C LYS A 109 7.99 -6.05 19.83
N GLN A 110 7.47 -7.19 19.34
CA GLN A 110 6.75 -7.27 18.08
C GLN A 110 5.54 -6.33 18.06
N HIS A 111 4.76 -6.32 19.13
CA HIS A 111 3.60 -5.44 19.25
C HIS A 111 3.98 -3.96 19.19
N GLN A 112 5.07 -3.57 19.87
CA GLN A 112 5.58 -2.19 19.84
C GLN A 112 6.06 -1.78 18.45
N GLU A 113 6.78 -2.66 17.74
CA GLU A 113 7.22 -2.44 16.35
C GLU A 113 6.01 -2.24 15.43
N GLN A 114 5.02 -3.12 15.52
CA GLN A 114 3.77 -3.03 14.75
C GLN A 114 2.99 -1.72 15.02
N GLN A 115 2.93 -1.28 16.28
CA GLN A 115 2.30 0.00 16.64
C GLN A 115 3.04 1.19 16.03
N SER A 116 4.37 1.16 16.02
CA SER A 116 5.19 2.20 15.38
C SER A 116 4.97 2.25 13.88
N GLU A 117 4.93 1.09 13.20
CA GLU A 117 4.64 1.00 11.77
C GLU A 117 3.22 1.48 11.43
N LEU A 118 2.22 1.10 12.25
CA LEU A 118 0.84 1.60 12.11
C LEU A 118 0.78 3.12 12.21
N GLN A 119 1.53 3.71 13.15
CA GLN A 119 1.59 5.16 13.27
C GLN A 119 2.23 5.80 12.03
N GLY A 120 3.29 5.22 11.50
CA GLY A 120 3.94 5.66 10.26
C GLY A 120 2.98 5.59 9.05
N LEU A 121 2.27 4.46 8.87
CA LEU A 121 1.27 4.31 7.82
C LEU A 121 0.10 5.27 7.97
N ARG A 122 -0.38 5.49 9.20
CA ARG A 122 -1.43 6.48 9.48
C ARG A 122 -1.00 7.89 9.08
N SER A 123 0.24 8.27 9.35
CA SER A 123 0.78 9.58 8.95
C SER A 123 0.85 9.72 7.43
N LYS A 124 1.31 8.68 6.71
CA LYS A 124 1.33 8.65 5.24
C LYS A 124 -0.07 8.77 4.65
N LEU A 125 -1.03 7.99 5.15
CA LEU A 125 -2.42 8.03 4.70
C LEU A 125 -3.06 9.39 4.96
N SER A 126 -2.81 9.97 6.14
CA SER A 126 -3.28 11.32 6.47
C SER A 126 -2.70 12.38 5.54
N ALA A 127 -1.42 12.30 5.20
CA ALA A 127 -0.77 13.19 4.22
C ALA A 127 -1.37 13.04 2.81
N ALA A 128 -1.84 11.84 2.45
CA ALA A 128 -2.57 11.57 1.21
C ALA A 128 -4.07 11.95 1.27
N GLY A 129 -4.54 12.51 2.39
CA GLY A 129 -5.93 12.91 2.60
C GLY A 129 -6.87 11.75 2.98
N ILE A 130 -6.34 10.60 3.38
CA ILE A 130 -7.13 9.42 3.76
C ILE A 130 -7.18 9.28 5.28
N SER A 131 -8.40 9.31 5.83
CA SER A 131 -8.63 9.10 7.26
C SER A 131 -8.71 7.62 7.60
N THR A 132 -7.85 7.15 8.50
CA THR A 132 -7.90 5.78 9.02
C THR A 132 -9.12 5.50 9.91
N ARG A 133 -9.86 6.54 10.32
CA ARG A 133 -11.12 6.40 11.07
C ARG A 133 -12.30 6.08 10.15
N ASN A 134 -12.27 6.59 8.92
CA ASN A 134 -13.30 6.34 7.89
C ASN A 134 -12.65 5.81 6.63
N LEU A 135 -12.00 4.66 6.74
CA LEU A 135 -11.19 4.08 5.68
C LEU A 135 -12.02 3.68 4.47
N VAL A 136 -13.26 3.19 4.68
CA VAL A 136 -14.17 2.79 3.61
C VAL A 136 -14.47 3.96 2.66
N GLN A 137 -14.70 5.14 3.22
CA GLN A 137 -14.91 6.35 2.43
C GLN A 137 -13.63 6.75 1.68
N GLY A 138 -12.48 6.74 2.37
CA GLY A 138 -11.20 7.04 1.75
C GLY A 138 -10.84 6.08 0.62
N GLU A 139 -11.14 4.79 0.75
CA GLU A 139 -10.94 3.80 -0.31
C GLU A 139 -11.84 4.03 -1.54
N ARG A 140 -13.09 4.45 -1.33
CA ARG A 140 -13.99 4.81 -2.44
C ARG A 140 -13.44 6.01 -3.20
N GLU A 141 -13.12 7.08 -2.50
CA GLU A 141 -12.54 8.29 -3.11
C GLU A 141 -11.22 7.99 -3.83
N LEU A 142 -10.39 7.12 -3.29
CA LEU A 142 -9.14 6.70 -3.92
C LEU A 142 -9.40 5.92 -5.22
N ARG A 143 -10.36 5.00 -5.22
CA ARG A 143 -10.79 4.27 -6.44
C ARG A 143 -11.32 5.22 -7.51
N ASP A 144 -12.14 6.18 -7.13
CA ASP A 144 -12.71 7.16 -8.06
C ASP A 144 -11.61 8.03 -8.67
N ARG A 145 -10.64 8.47 -7.87
CA ARG A 145 -9.46 9.21 -8.35
C ARG A 145 -8.61 8.38 -9.31
N ILE A 146 -8.37 7.10 -9.01
CA ILE A 146 -7.64 6.18 -9.88
C ILE A 146 -8.39 6.01 -11.20
N ALA A 147 -9.70 5.77 -11.17
CA ALA A 147 -10.53 5.61 -12.36
C ALA A 147 -10.52 6.88 -13.24
N SER A 148 -10.69 8.06 -12.63
CA SER A 148 -10.65 9.34 -13.32
C SER A 148 -9.26 9.62 -13.93
N THR A 149 -8.18 9.34 -13.22
CA THR A 149 -6.82 9.50 -13.74
C THR A 149 -6.54 8.54 -14.90
N ASN A 150 -7.00 7.30 -14.82
CA ASN A 150 -6.90 6.33 -15.93
C ASN A 150 -7.66 6.80 -17.17
N GLN A 151 -8.87 7.36 -17.00
CA GLN A 151 -9.63 7.93 -18.09
C GLN A 151 -8.86 9.11 -18.73
N GLN A 152 -8.32 10.03 -17.95
CA GLN A 152 -7.52 11.15 -18.45
C GLN A 152 -6.30 10.68 -19.26
N ILE A 153 -5.58 9.65 -18.75
CA ILE A 153 -4.44 9.04 -19.46
C ILE A 153 -4.89 8.46 -20.80
N SER A 154 -6.03 7.75 -20.83
CA SER A 154 -6.59 7.17 -22.05
C SER A 154 -6.93 8.24 -23.08
N GLU A 155 -7.63 9.29 -22.66
CA GLU A 155 -8.01 10.42 -23.53
C GLU A 155 -6.78 11.18 -24.07
N GLN A 156 -5.80 11.44 -23.20
CA GLN A 156 -4.54 12.09 -23.61
C GLN A 156 -3.77 11.22 -24.60
N THR A 157 -3.74 9.89 -24.38
CA THR A 157 -3.09 8.94 -25.28
C THR A 157 -3.78 8.90 -26.65
N GLN A 158 -5.13 8.89 -26.69
CA GLN A 158 -5.89 8.94 -27.93
C GLN A 158 -5.68 10.26 -28.70
N ARG A 159 -5.64 11.40 -27.99
CA ARG A 159 -5.33 12.70 -28.61
C ARG A 159 -3.94 12.69 -29.23
N MET A 160 -2.94 12.14 -28.54
CA MET A 160 -1.58 12.02 -29.07
C MET A 160 -1.53 11.12 -30.31
N GLN A 161 -2.25 10.00 -30.34
CA GLN A 161 -2.33 9.11 -31.50
C GLN A 161 -2.97 9.82 -32.72
N ARG A 162 -4.04 10.58 -32.48
CA ARG A 162 -4.69 11.40 -33.56
C ARG A 162 -3.73 12.43 -34.14
N LEU A 163 -3.00 13.16 -33.27
CA LEU A 163 -2.02 14.14 -33.72
C LEU A 163 -0.88 13.48 -34.51
N ALA A 164 -0.41 12.30 -34.07
CA ALA A 164 0.59 11.52 -34.80
C ALA A 164 0.10 11.09 -36.20
N ALA A 165 -1.13 10.62 -36.28
CA ALA A 165 -1.75 10.25 -37.55
C ALA A 165 -1.92 11.45 -38.50
N GLN A 166 -2.32 12.60 -37.99
CA GLN A 166 -2.42 13.84 -38.77
C GLN A 166 -1.05 14.32 -39.28
N SER A 167 -0.04 14.31 -38.42
CA SER A 167 1.33 14.67 -38.80
C SER A 167 1.87 13.78 -39.93
N LYS A 168 1.62 12.45 -39.83
CA LYS A 168 2.03 11.50 -40.87
C LYS A 168 1.30 11.73 -42.21
N ARG A 169 0.00 12.03 -42.17
CA ARG A 169 -0.78 12.39 -43.39
C ARG A 169 -0.27 13.65 -44.04
N LEU A 170 0.06 14.69 -43.26
CA LEU A 170 0.61 15.93 -43.77
C LEU A 170 2.02 15.76 -44.36
N ALA A 171 2.85 14.92 -43.76
CA ALA A 171 4.16 14.57 -44.30
C ALA A 171 4.05 13.86 -45.66
N ASN A 172 3.15 12.88 -45.76
CA ASN A 172 2.93 12.14 -47.01
C ASN A 172 2.27 12.98 -48.13
N ALA A 173 1.52 14.06 -47.77
CA ALA A 173 0.91 14.95 -48.76
C ALA A 173 1.89 16.03 -49.31
N ARG A 174 3.07 16.17 -48.70
CA ARG A 174 4.14 17.09 -49.12
C ARG A 174 5.28 16.39 -49.92
N ALA A 175 5.28 15.07 -49.91
CA ALA A 175 6.20 14.27 -50.72
C ALA A 175 5.59 13.91 -52.07
#